data_cb5b26fc338c66c1dafae27633244cf5
#
_entry.id   cb5b26fc338c66c1dafae27633244cf5
#
_cell.length_a   1.000
_cell.length_b   1.000
_cell.length_c   1.000
_cell.angle_alpha   90.00
_cell.angle_beta   90.00
_cell.angle_gamma   90.00
#
_symmetry.space_group_name_H-M   'P 1'
#
loop_
_entity.id
_entity.type
_entity.pdbx_description
1 polymer ?
#
loop_
_entity_poly.entity_id
_entity_poly.type
_entity_poly.pdbx_seq_one_letter_code
_entity_poly.pdbx_strand_id
1 'polypeptide(L)'
;MPTTYFDQFFAMDPANPPPAGTLLTVQNYSLVDQNDDGEIEAPGGDTVNGQDVTSSWPGDTVVINVPGTGPVTYTGITFYLADGTRVFTPTDGKVLEEGTLVSTTFVNTQGPLNVPGQLGPPCFTPGTMIETPDGLRAVEYLKPGDLVNTMDNGPQPLLWVGRTTVAATGDNAPIRFEAGVLELDRETLVSPQHRMLIADWRAPYLFGHTEVLIAAHSLVNGETVTRVEGGEIDYIHLLFGQHEIVTANGAKSESYYPGHAVSQSERETQAEILALFPELTSRELHAQKTVRPVVRPRDGRLIAI
;
A
#
# COMPACT_ATOMS: atom_id res chain seq x y z
N MET A 1 1.77 17.62 3.98
CA MET A 1 3.19 17.72 4.39
C MET A 1 3.98 16.74 3.56
N PRO A 2 5.29 16.98 3.33
CA PRO A 2 6.09 16.01 2.58
C PRO A 2 6.05 14.63 3.18
N THR A 3 5.90 13.64 2.31
CA THR A 3 5.75 12.23 2.65
C THR A 3 6.99 11.43 2.26
N THR A 4 7.54 10.62 3.18
CA THR A 4 8.73 9.82 2.91
C THR A 4 8.39 8.34 2.87
N TYR A 5 8.74 7.71 1.74
CA TYR A 5 8.68 6.27 1.53
C TYR A 5 10.07 5.70 1.39
N PHE A 6 10.18 4.39 1.41
CA PHE A 6 11.43 3.69 1.13
C PHE A 6 11.15 2.54 0.19
N ASP A 7 12.02 2.36 -0.79
CA ASP A 7 11.89 1.27 -1.76
C ASP A 7 13.26 0.75 -2.19
N GLN A 8 13.24 -0.36 -2.91
CA GLN A 8 14.42 -1.01 -3.45
C GLN A 8 14.66 -0.54 -4.88
N PHE A 9 15.92 -0.30 -5.20
CA PHE A 9 16.33 0.21 -6.52
C PHE A 9 17.51 -0.53 -7.09
N PHE A 10 17.57 -0.62 -8.42
CA PHE A 10 18.80 -0.79 -9.16
C PHE A 10 19.30 0.57 -9.64
N ALA A 11 20.59 0.87 -9.41
CA ALA A 11 21.22 2.07 -9.98
C ALA A 11 21.56 1.82 -11.46
N MET A 12 20.56 2.02 -12.34
CA MET A 12 20.70 1.78 -13.77
C MET A 12 19.60 2.50 -14.57
N ASP A 13 19.85 2.63 -15.88
CA ASP A 13 18.92 3.16 -16.87
C ASP A 13 18.54 2.05 -17.87
N PRO A 14 17.28 1.56 -17.90
CA PRO A 14 16.83 0.58 -18.89
C PRO A 14 16.94 1.05 -20.36
N ALA A 15 16.93 2.37 -20.59
CA ALA A 15 17.13 2.94 -21.94
C ALA A 15 18.61 3.00 -22.35
N ASN A 16 19.53 2.97 -21.39
CA ASN A 16 20.98 2.93 -21.60
C ASN A 16 21.64 1.99 -20.59
N PRO A 17 21.32 0.69 -20.66
CA PRO A 17 21.73 -0.27 -19.65
C PRO A 17 23.24 -0.54 -19.67
N PRO A 18 23.81 -0.96 -18.55
CA PRO A 18 25.16 -1.50 -18.53
C PRO A 18 25.22 -2.80 -19.37
N PRO A 19 26.41 -3.27 -19.77
CA PRO A 19 26.54 -4.50 -20.54
C PRO A 19 25.84 -5.70 -19.88
N ALA A 20 25.23 -6.58 -20.71
CA ALA A 20 24.68 -7.83 -20.21
C ALA A 20 25.76 -8.62 -19.44
N GLY A 21 25.38 -9.27 -18.34
CA GLY A 21 26.27 -9.93 -17.40
C GLY A 21 26.80 -9.02 -16.27
N THR A 22 26.53 -7.71 -16.30
CA THR A 22 26.85 -6.81 -15.17
C THR A 22 26.04 -7.21 -13.93
N LEU A 23 26.70 -7.33 -12.79
CA LEU A 23 26.04 -7.57 -11.51
C LEU A 23 25.27 -6.31 -11.10
N LEU A 24 23.99 -6.46 -10.87
CA LEU A 24 23.12 -5.43 -10.28
C LEU A 24 22.92 -5.74 -8.80
N THR A 25 23.20 -4.76 -7.96
CA THR A 25 23.01 -4.82 -6.51
C THR A 25 21.80 -3.99 -6.11
N VAL A 26 21.08 -4.46 -5.10
CA VAL A 26 19.90 -3.77 -4.57
C VAL A 26 20.34 -2.61 -3.67
N GLN A 27 19.78 -1.43 -3.93
CA GLN A 27 19.94 -0.23 -3.11
C GLN A 27 18.60 0.11 -2.47
N ASN A 28 18.61 0.60 -1.22
CA ASN A 28 17.42 1.11 -0.56
C ASN A 28 17.48 2.64 -0.56
N TYR A 29 16.51 3.28 -1.21
CA TYR A 29 16.43 4.73 -1.27
C TYR A 29 15.12 5.24 -0.66
N SER A 30 15.16 6.47 -0.14
CA SER A 30 13.97 7.22 0.24
C SER A 30 13.35 7.87 -0.99
N LEU A 31 12.02 7.86 -1.05
CA LEU A 31 11.22 8.67 -1.96
C LEU A 31 10.46 9.69 -1.11
N VAL A 32 10.45 10.93 -1.52
CA VAL A 32 9.71 11.99 -0.81
C VAL A 32 8.72 12.62 -1.76
N ASP A 33 7.45 12.42 -1.46
CA ASP A 33 6.32 13.10 -2.08
C ASP A 33 6.17 14.46 -1.36
N GLN A 34 6.56 15.55 -2.02
CA GLN A 34 6.63 16.87 -1.41
C GLN A 34 5.28 17.56 -1.29
N ASN A 35 4.35 17.24 -2.18
CA ASN A 35 3.02 17.86 -2.24
C ASN A 35 1.93 16.96 -1.63
N ASP A 36 2.29 15.72 -1.22
CA ASP A 36 1.40 14.75 -0.56
C ASP A 36 0.18 14.38 -1.42
N ASP A 37 0.39 14.22 -2.72
CA ASP A 37 -0.68 13.84 -3.66
C ASP A 37 -0.74 12.33 -3.94
N GLY A 38 0.20 11.56 -3.36
CA GLY A 38 0.31 10.11 -3.52
C GLY A 38 1.03 9.71 -4.80
N GLU A 39 1.79 10.60 -5.39
CA GLU A 39 2.59 10.37 -6.60
C GLU A 39 4.04 10.82 -6.37
N ILE A 40 4.99 10.13 -6.99
CA ILE A 40 6.37 10.60 -7.11
C ILE A 40 6.60 10.91 -8.58
N GLU A 41 6.77 12.20 -8.89
CA GLU A 41 6.84 12.66 -10.28
C GLU A 41 7.69 13.93 -10.46
N ALA A 42 7.87 14.32 -11.70
CA ALA A 42 8.32 15.64 -12.11
C ALA A 42 7.17 16.38 -12.84
N PRO A 43 6.95 17.70 -12.59
CA PRO A 43 7.75 18.63 -11.80
C PRO A 43 7.22 18.88 -10.36
N GLY A 44 6.75 17.87 -9.64
CA GLY A 44 6.15 18.00 -8.29
C GLY A 44 7.11 18.49 -7.20
N GLY A 45 8.43 18.48 -7.45
CA GLY A 45 9.46 18.76 -6.45
C GLY A 45 9.81 17.54 -5.62
N ASP A 46 9.29 16.37 -5.99
CA ASP A 46 9.53 15.11 -5.32
C ASP A 46 10.96 14.64 -5.48
N THR A 47 11.43 13.88 -4.50
CA THR A 47 12.82 13.45 -4.48
C THR A 47 12.97 11.95 -4.33
N VAL A 48 14.04 11.40 -4.92
CA VAL A 48 14.52 10.05 -4.65
C VAL A 48 15.93 10.16 -4.09
N ASN A 49 16.15 9.59 -2.91
CA ASN A 49 17.42 9.67 -2.16
C ASN A 49 17.91 11.12 -1.98
N GLY A 50 16.99 12.07 -1.77
CA GLY A 50 17.28 13.48 -1.58
C GLY A 50 17.64 14.25 -2.86
N GLN A 51 17.47 13.64 -4.04
CA GLN A 51 17.68 14.27 -5.35
C GLN A 51 16.34 14.49 -6.04
N ASP A 52 16.13 15.70 -6.62
CA ASP A 52 14.90 16.03 -7.32
C ASP A 52 14.66 15.08 -8.51
N VAL A 53 13.42 14.62 -8.66
CA VAL A 53 12.97 13.86 -9.83
C VAL A 53 12.83 14.83 -11.01
N THR A 54 13.53 14.57 -12.09
CA THR A 54 13.46 15.38 -13.32
C THR A 54 12.56 14.75 -14.40
N SER A 55 12.44 13.43 -14.39
CA SER A 55 11.50 12.66 -15.20
C SER A 55 11.34 11.24 -14.67
N SER A 56 10.24 10.58 -15.02
CA SER A 56 9.93 9.21 -14.62
C SER A 56 9.23 8.45 -15.75
N TRP A 57 9.54 7.14 -15.87
CA TRP A 57 9.20 6.29 -17.00
C TRP A 57 8.57 4.98 -16.51
N PRO A 58 7.24 4.95 -16.24
CA PRO A 58 6.53 3.75 -15.80
C PRO A 58 6.32 2.77 -16.94
N GLY A 59 6.64 1.49 -16.72
CA GLY A 59 6.50 0.40 -17.68
C GLY A 59 7.83 -0.12 -18.23
N ASP A 60 8.94 0.44 -17.78
CA ASP A 60 10.27 -0.11 -18.07
C ASP A 60 10.41 -1.54 -17.54
N THR A 61 11.21 -2.38 -18.19
CA THR A 61 11.48 -3.73 -17.70
C THR A 61 12.97 -4.00 -17.57
N VAL A 62 13.31 -4.78 -16.54
CA VAL A 62 14.68 -5.27 -16.31
C VAL A 62 14.61 -6.78 -16.09
N VAL A 63 15.40 -7.52 -16.85
CA VAL A 63 15.56 -8.97 -16.69
C VAL A 63 16.93 -9.23 -16.11
N ILE A 64 16.97 -9.91 -14.97
CA ILE A 64 18.23 -10.35 -14.34
C ILE A 64 18.23 -11.86 -14.14
N ASN A 65 19.42 -12.45 -14.17
CA ASN A 65 19.62 -13.84 -13.80
C ASN A 65 19.99 -13.92 -12.32
N VAL A 66 18.98 -14.33 -11.51
CA VAL A 66 19.14 -14.47 -10.05
C VAL A 66 19.79 -15.81 -9.73
N PRO A 67 20.85 -15.85 -8.90
CA PRO A 67 21.50 -17.10 -8.50
C PRO A 67 20.52 -18.08 -7.87
N GLY A 68 20.46 -19.31 -8.40
CA GLY A 68 19.57 -20.36 -7.91
C GLY A 68 18.12 -20.31 -8.42
N THR A 69 17.68 -19.17 -8.95
CA THR A 69 16.31 -18.97 -9.47
C THR A 69 16.27 -18.93 -11.00
N GLY A 70 17.32 -18.36 -11.64
CA GLY A 70 17.36 -18.14 -13.08
C GLY A 70 16.83 -16.75 -13.50
N PRO A 71 16.41 -16.58 -14.75
CA PRO A 71 15.96 -15.28 -15.25
C PRO A 71 14.65 -14.82 -14.59
N VAL A 72 14.68 -13.62 -13.98
CA VAL A 72 13.52 -12.94 -13.41
C VAL A 72 13.32 -11.61 -14.14
N THR A 73 12.08 -11.36 -14.59
CA THR A 73 11.68 -10.10 -15.19
C THR A 73 10.99 -9.22 -14.17
N TYR A 74 11.46 -8.00 -14.03
CA TYR A 74 10.82 -6.92 -13.25
C TYR A 74 10.22 -5.91 -14.20
N THR A 75 8.95 -5.53 -13.98
CA THR A 75 8.33 -4.37 -14.62
C THR A 75 8.23 -3.27 -13.58
N GLY A 76 8.65 -2.05 -13.92
CA GLY A 76 8.77 -1.00 -12.94
C GLY A 76 8.79 0.39 -13.54
N ILE A 77 9.36 1.31 -12.78
CA ILE A 77 9.53 2.70 -13.16
C ILE A 77 10.99 3.12 -13.02
N THR A 78 11.46 3.89 -13.96
CA THR A 78 12.79 4.50 -13.91
C THR A 78 12.68 5.99 -13.59
N PHE A 79 13.43 6.46 -12.59
CA PHE A 79 13.56 7.86 -12.25
C PHE A 79 14.88 8.42 -12.78
N TYR A 80 14.80 9.60 -13.37
CA TYR A 80 15.94 10.42 -13.72
C TYR A 80 16.06 11.54 -12.70
N LEU A 81 17.21 11.64 -12.05
CA LEU A 81 17.45 12.54 -10.93
C LEU A 81 18.30 13.74 -11.37
N ALA A 82 18.20 14.84 -10.61
CA ALA A 82 18.86 16.11 -10.93
C ALA A 82 20.39 16.01 -10.95
N ASP A 83 20.98 15.12 -10.15
CA ASP A 83 22.43 14.86 -10.12
C ASP A 83 22.94 14.02 -11.30
N GLY A 84 22.04 13.60 -12.20
CA GLY A 84 22.37 12.73 -13.31
C GLY A 84 22.19 11.24 -13.04
N THR A 85 21.89 10.85 -11.81
CA THR A 85 21.62 9.45 -11.44
C THR A 85 20.34 8.93 -12.11
N ARG A 86 20.34 7.63 -12.42
CA ARG A 86 19.19 6.89 -12.96
C ARG A 86 18.95 5.67 -12.11
N VAL A 87 17.72 5.50 -11.66
CA VAL A 87 17.35 4.42 -10.76
C VAL A 87 16.03 3.78 -11.16
N PHE A 88 15.99 2.46 -11.12
CA PHE A 88 14.83 1.65 -11.45
C PHE A 88 14.29 0.99 -10.20
N THR A 89 12.96 1.04 -9.97
CA THR A 89 12.25 0.28 -8.94
C THR A 89 11.10 -0.52 -9.57
N PRO A 90 10.81 -1.76 -9.10
CA PRO A 90 9.72 -2.56 -9.64
C PRO A 90 8.36 -2.01 -9.15
N THR A 91 7.35 -2.13 -10.01
CA THR A 91 5.94 -1.82 -9.69
C THR A 91 5.03 -3.01 -9.92
N ASP A 92 5.60 -4.17 -10.26
CA ASP A 92 4.89 -5.40 -10.62
C ASP A 92 4.71 -6.38 -9.45
N GLY A 93 5.03 -5.95 -8.27
CA GLY A 93 4.83 -6.75 -7.09
C GLY A 93 5.98 -7.62 -6.66
N LYS A 94 7.12 -7.49 -7.30
CA LYS A 94 8.30 -8.31 -6.98
C LYS A 94 9.30 -7.52 -6.16
N VAL A 95 9.97 -8.20 -5.25
CA VAL A 95 11.13 -7.70 -4.51
C VAL A 95 12.36 -7.85 -5.40
N LEU A 96 13.19 -6.81 -5.46
CA LEU A 96 14.47 -6.89 -6.20
C LEU A 96 15.43 -7.88 -5.54
N GLU A 97 16.00 -8.73 -6.33
CA GLU A 97 17.08 -9.64 -5.94
C GLU A 97 18.36 -9.27 -6.68
N GLU A 98 19.51 -9.49 -6.07
CA GLU A 98 20.79 -9.29 -6.74
C GLU A 98 21.01 -10.34 -7.82
N GLY A 99 21.55 -9.92 -8.94
CA GLY A 99 21.77 -10.84 -10.06
C GLY A 99 22.45 -10.16 -11.23
N THR A 100 22.75 -10.92 -12.27
CA THR A 100 23.40 -10.39 -13.48
C THR A 100 22.38 -9.95 -14.51
N LEU A 101 22.57 -8.76 -15.07
CA LEU A 101 21.69 -8.20 -16.09
C LEU A 101 21.65 -9.10 -17.34
N VAL A 102 20.44 -9.41 -17.78
CA VAL A 102 20.19 -10.17 -19.02
C VAL A 102 19.76 -9.23 -20.15
N SER A 103 18.70 -8.46 -19.93
CA SER A 103 18.13 -7.53 -20.90
C SER A 103 17.27 -6.48 -20.23
N THR A 104 16.94 -5.43 -20.98
CA THR A 104 15.99 -4.39 -20.59
C THR A 104 15.08 -4.05 -21.75
N THR A 105 13.91 -3.48 -21.42
CA THR A 105 13.10 -2.69 -22.35
C THR A 105 12.72 -1.38 -21.69
N PHE A 106 12.45 -0.36 -22.49
CA PHE A 106 12.05 0.94 -21.96
C PHE A 106 10.85 1.49 -22.71
N VAL A 107 10.14 2.40 -22.05
CA VAL A 107 8.99 3.11 -22.60
C VAL A 107 9.34 4.58 -22.88
N ASN A 108 8.55 5.22 -23.76
CA ASN A 108 8.72 6.63 -24.12
C ASN A 108 7.62 7.54 -23.55
N THR A 109 6.80 7.01 -22.64
CA THR A 109 5.72 7.76 -22.01
C THR A 109 6.10 8.03 -20.56
N GLN A 110 6.15 9.30 -20.19
CA GLN A 110 6.37 9.71 -18.79
C GLN A 110 5.10 9.54 -17.96
N GLY A 111 5.27 9.30 -16.69
CA GLY A 111 4.19 9.20 -15.72
C GLY A 111 4.72 9.04 -14.30
N PRO A 112 3.87 9.26 -13.28
CA PRO A 112 4.27 9.16 -11.89
C PRO A 112 4.42 7.72 -11.42
N LEU A 113 5.16 7.54 -10.32
CA LEU A 113 5.00 6.39 -9.44
C LEU A 113 3.87 6.71 -8.45
N ASN A 114 2.80 5.92 -8.50
CA ASN A 114 1.79 6.00 -7.46
C ASN A 114 2.34 5.35 -6.19
N VAL A 115 2.44 6.12 -5.11
CA VAL A 115 2.83 5.63 -3.80
C VAL A 115 1.63 5.62 -2.87
N PRO A 116 1.51 4.61 -1.98
CA PRO A 116 0.47 4.65 -0.97
C PRO A 116 0.74 5.86 -0.07
N GLY A 117 -0.28 6.67 0.22
CA GLY A 117 -0.12 7.83 1.11
C GLY A 117 0.46 7.46 2.48
N GLN A 118 1.07 8.41 3.17
CA GLN A 118 1.86 8.24 4.41
C GLN A 118 1.11 7.76 5.65
N LEU A 119 -0.14 7.61 5.57
CA LEU A 119 -1.01 7.50 6.73
C LEU A 119 -1.01 6.10 7.35
N GLY A 120 0.16 5.48 7.47
CA GLY A 120 0.33 4.18 8.14
C GLY A 120 -0.43 3.03 7.49
N PRO A 121 -0.27 1.81 7.98
CA PRO A 121 -0.98 0.65 7.45
C PRO A 121 -2.50 0.74 7.69
N PRO A 122 -3.32 -0.01 6.90
CA PRO A 122 -4.76 -0.11 7.13
C PRO A 122 -5.04 -0.68 8.53
N CYS A 123 -5.78 0.07 9.34
CA CYS A 123 -6.06 -0.28 10.72
C CYS A 123 -7.51 -0.08 11.07
N PHE A 124 -8.03 -0.98 11.89
CA PHE A 124 -9.25 -0.80 12.66
C PHE A 124 -8.95 -0.12 14.00
N THR A 125 -10.00 0.37 14.66
CA THR A 125 -9.92 0.89 16.03
C THR A 125 -10.71 0.00 16.99
N PRO A 126 -10.43 0.01 18.31
CA PRO A 126 -11.20 -0.75 19.29
C PRO A 126 -12.71 -0.49 19.20
N GLY A 127 -13.49 -1.54 19.44
CA GLY A 127 -14.95 -1.50 19.28
C GLY A 127 -15.47 -1.79 17.87
N THR A 128 -14.59 -1.90 16.87
CA THR A 128 -14.99 -2.36 15.54
C THR A 128 -15.37 -3.84 15.58
N MET A 129 -16.61 -4.16 15.21
CA MET A 129 -17.12 -5.54 15.21
C MET A 129 -16.81 -6.22 13.89
N ILE A 130 -16.00 -7.26 13.93
CA ILE A 130 -15.58 -8.08 12.79
C ILE A 130 -16.47 -9.33 12.71
N GLU A 131 -16.90 -9.67 11.51
CA GLU A 131 -17.71 -10.85 11.26
C GLU A 131 -16.86 -12.12 11.32
N THR A 132 -17.25 -13.06 12.18
CA THR A 132 -16.61 -14.37 12.34
C THR A 132 -17.63 -15.49 12.16
N PRO A 133 -17.21 -16.77 11.99
CA PRO A 133 -18.13 -17.89 11.94
C PRO A 133 -19.02 -18.03 13.20
N ASP A 134 -18.52 -17.55 14.34
CA ASP A 134 -19.22 -17.60 15.63
C ASP A 134 -20.05 -16.33 15.92
N GLY A 135 -20.17 -15.42 14.94
CA GLY A 135 -20.86 -14.15 15.07
C GLY A 135 -19.89 -12.96 15.14
N LEU A 136 -20.42 -11.79 15.50
CA LEU A 136 -19.64 -10.55 15.59
C LEU A 136 -18.68 -10.58 16.78
N ARG A 137 -17.44 -10.21 16.56
CA ARG A 137 -16.41 -10.11 17.60
C ARG A 137 -15.66 -8.80 17.50
N ALA A 138 -15.47 -8.10 18.62
CA ALA A 138 -14.73 -6.86 18.60
C ALA A 138 -13.25 -7.12 18.25
N VAL A 139 -12.70 -6.28 17.38
CA VAL A 139 -11.38 -6.45 16.75
C VAL A 139 -10.26 -6.58 17.77
N GLU A 140 -10.37 -5.88 18.91
CA GLU A 140 -9.38 -5.93 20.01
C GLU A 140 -9.30 -7.29 20.72
N TYR A 141 -10.29 -8.18 20.53
CA TYR A 141 -10.30 -9.53 21.11
C TYR A 141 -9.89 -10.61 20.12
N LEU A 142 -9.65 -10.25 18.86
CA LEU A 142 -9.13 -11.18 17.85
C LEU A 142 -7.66 -11.51 18.12
N LYS A 143 -7.29 -12.75 17.80
CA LYS A 143 -5.94 -13.30 18.00
C LYS A 143 -5.50 -14.10 16.78
N PRO A 144 -4.19 -14.29 16.57
CA PRO A 144 -3.68 -15.25 15.60
C PRO A 144 -4.34 -16.64 15.77
N GLY A 145 -4.78 -17.23 14.66
CA GLY A 145 -5.52 -18.48 14.60
C GLY A 145 -7.05 -18.34 14.66
N ASP A 146 -7.61 -17.22 15.09
CA ASP A 146 -9.06 -16.98 15.02
C ASP A 146 -9.52 -16.93 13.55
N LEU A 147 -10.69 -17.51 13.27
CA LEU A 147 -11.31 -17.47 11.94
C LEU A 147 -12.13 -16.18 11.78
N VAL A 148 -11.94 -15.50 10.66
CA VAL A 148 -12.71 -14.33 10.25
C VAL A 148 -13.36 -14.61 8.90
N ASN A 149 -14.63 -14.23 8.75
CA ASN A 149 -15.34 -14.34 7.47
C ASN A 149 -14.78 -13.35 6.47
N THR A 150 -14.29 -13.84 5.34
CA THR A 150 -13.82 -13.03 4.23
C THR A 150 -14.80 -13.08 3.07
N MET A 151 -14.85 -12.02 2.28
CA MET A 151 -15.81 -11.87 1.20
C MET A 151 -15.65 -12.94 0.10
N ASP A 152 -14.41 -13.22 -0.27
CA ASP A 152 -14.11 -14.05 -1.44
C ASP A 152 -13.73 -15.49 -1.07
N ASN A 153 -13.20 -15.75 0.14
CA ASN A 153 -12.60 -17.05 0.50
C ASN A 153 -13.25 -17.71 1.73
N GLY A 154 -14.40 -17.19 2.19
CA GLY A 154 -15.07 -17.68 3.39
C GLY A 154 -14.23 -17.45 4.66
N PRO A 155 -14.39 -18.30 5.70
CA PRO A 155 -13.60 -18.17 6.92
C PRO A 155 -12.11 -18.40 6.69
N GLN A 156 -11.28 -17.43 7.03
CA GLN A 156 -9.82 -17.50 6.92
C GLN A 156 -9.16 -17.27 8.28
N PRO A 157 -8.08 -17.99 8.61
CA PRO A 157 -7.38 -17.79 9.87
C PRO A 157 -6.53 -16.52 9.82
N LEU A 158 -6.56 -15.75 10.92
CA LEU A 158 -5.61 -14.67 11.15
C LEU A 158 -4.21 -15.23 11.38
N LEU A 159 -3.23 -14.76 10.62
CA LEU A 159 -1.83 -15.08 10.85
C LEU A 159 -1.25 -14.20 11.97
N TRP A 160 -1.61 -12.91 11.97
CA TRP A 160 -1.10 -11.96 12.93
C TRP A 160 -2.12 -10.86 13.22
N VAL A 161 -2.07 -10.32 14.43
CA VAL A 161 -2.86 -9.18 14.87
C VAL A 161 -1.91 -8.18 15.52
N GLY A 162 -1.63 -7.09 14.82
CA GLY A 162 -0.78 -6.01 15.33
C GLY A 162 -1.56 -4.95 16.08
N ARG A 163 -0.88 -4.25 16.99
CA ARG A 163 -1.46 -3.12 17.73
C ARG A 163 -0.42 -2.03 17.89
N THR A 164 -0.86 -0.79 17.65
CA THR A 164 -0.01 0.39 17.81
C THR A 164 -0.85 1.53 18.40
N THR A 165 -0.37 2.17 19.44
CA THR A 165 -0.98 3.37 20.01
C THR A 165 -0.25 4.59 19.48
N VAL A 166 -0.98 5.55 18.91
CA VAL A 166 -0.41 6.80 18.37
C VAL A 166 -1.21 8.01 18.83
N ALA A 167 -0.58 9.19 18.81
CA ALA A 167 -1.31 10.45 18.98
C ALA A 167 -2.24 10.67 17.78
N ALA A 168 -3.53 10.89 18.02
CA ALA A 168 -4.54 11.12 16.99
C ALA A 168 -4.47 12.56 16.47
N THR A 169 -3.38 12.90 15.79
CA THR A 169 -3.11 14.25 15.25
C THR A 169 -2.57 14.18 13.84
N GLY A 170 -2.90 15.16 13.01
CA GLY A 170 -2.41 15.26 11.62
C GLY A 170 -2.71 13.96 10.83
N ASP A 171 -1.66 13.37 10.26
CA ASP A 171 -1.78 12.18 9.42
C ASP A 171 -2.11 10.88 10.19
N ASN A 172 -1.96 10.86 11.52
CA ASN A 172 -2.37 9.74 12.34
C ASN A 172 -3.80 9.88 12.90
N ALA A 173 -4.47 11.01 12.65
CA ALA A 173 -5.83 11.23 13.13
C ALA A 173 -6.84 10.36 12.37
N PRO A 174 -7.66 9.52 13.04
CA PRO A 174 -8.56 8.59 12.38
C PRO A 174 -9.63 9.29 11.54
N ILE A 175 -10.13 8.58 10.56
CA ILE A 175 -11.30 8.97 9.78
C ILE A 175 -12.52 8.31 10.39
N ARG A 176 -13.51 9.14 10.75
CA ARG A 176 -14.80 8.74 11.27
C ARG A 176 -15.81 8.67 10.13
N PHE A 177 -16.50 7.57 10.05
CA PHE A 177 -17.67 7.35 9.23
C PHE A 177 -18.91 7.28 10.13
N GLU A 178 -19.95 8.04 9.83
CA GLU A 178 -21.22 7.95 10.55
C GLU A 178 -21.96 6.65 10.19
N ALA A 179 -22.87 6.24 11.07
CA ALA A 179 -23.76 5.12 10.79
C ALA A 179 -24.58 5.37 9.52
N GLY A 180 -24.77 4.34 8.71
CA GLY A 180 -25.47 4.39 7.41
C GLY A 180 -24.56 4.69 6.21
N VAL A 181 -23.35 5.24 6.43
CA VAL A 181 -22.37 5.42 5.36
C VAL A 181 -21.77 4.05 5.01
N LEU A 182 -21.72 3.71 3.72
CA LEU A 182 -21.20 2.42 3.23
C LEU A 182 -21.81 1.20 3.94
N GLU A 183 -23.10 1.28 4.28
CA GLU A 183 -23.84 0.22 5.00
C GLU A 183 -23.37 -0.02 6.44
N LEU A 184 -22.63 0.90 7.04
CA LEU A 184 -22.19 0.79 8.43
C LEU A 184 -23.37 0.79 9.41
N ASP A 185 -23.42 -0.21 10.29
CA ASP A 185 -24.45 -0.33 11.34
C ASP A 185 -24.28 0.70 12.45
N ARG A 186 -23.06 1.25 12.60
CA ARG A 186 -22.69 2.21 13.64
C ARG A 186 -21.53 3.09 13.19
N GLU A 187 -21.31 4.17 13.93
CA GLU A 187 -20.12 4.99 13.79
C GLU A 187 -18.86 4.12 13.83
N THR A 188 -17.95 4.35 12.88
CA THR A 188 -16.73 3.56 12.74
C THR A 188 -15.55 4.48 12.48
N LEU A 189 -14.47 4.26 13.22
CA LEU A 189 -13.20 4.94 13.02
C LEU A 189 -12.20 3.95 12.41
N VAL A 190 -11.46 4.41 11.42
CA VAL A 190 -10.37 3.64 10.81
C VAL A 190 -9.15 4.54 10.59
N SER A 191 -7.99 3.96 10.38
CA SER A 191 -6.82 4.75 10.00
C SER A 191 -7.06 5.44 8.63
N PRO A 192 -6.44 6.59 8.37
CA PRO A 192 -6.67 7.34 7.14
C PRO A 192 -6.40 6.56 5.85
N GLN A 193 -5.44 5.63 5.86
CA GLN A 193 -5.12 4.78 4.71
C GLN A 193 -5.95 3.51 4.60
N HIS A 194 -6.76 3.21 5.62
CA HIS A 194 -7.63 2.05 5.57
C HIS A 194 -8.58 2.15 4.39
N ARG A 195 -8.59 1.15 3.50
CA ARG A 195 -9.39 1.21 2.28
C ARG A 195 -10.74 0.55 2.51
N MET A 196 -11.78 1.30 2.18
CA MET A 196 -13.15 0.81 2.14
C MET A 196 -13.44 0.25 0.76
N LEU A 197 -14.16 -0.87 0.70
CA LEU A 197 -14.66 -1.40 -0.57
C LEU A 197 -15.85 -0.56 -1.03
N ILE A 198 -15.74 -0.03 -2.22
CA ILE A 198 -16.80 0.74 -2.87
C ILE A 198 -17.37 -0.08 -4.03
N ALA A 199 -18.64 -0.44 -3.91
CA ALA A 199 -19.44 -1.16 -4.93
C ALA A 199 -20.59 -0.30 -5.44
N ASP A 200 -20.35 0.98 -5.64
CA ASP A 200 -21.32 1.96 -6.11
C ASP A 200 -21.51 1.87 -7.63
N TRP A 201 -22.73 2.11 -8.12
CA TRP A 201 -23.03 2.08 -9.55
C TRP A 201 -22.20 3.05 -10.40
N ARG A 202 -21.62 4.09 -9.78
CA ARG A 202 -20.72 5.06 -10.41
C ARG A 202 -19.30 4.53 -10.61
N ALA A 203 -18.90 3.52 -9.82
CA ALA A 203 -17.53 3.00 -9.85
C ALA A 203 -17.08 2.52 -11.26
N PRO A 204 -17.91 1.80 -12.05
CA PRO A 204 -17.55 1.44 -13.42
C PRO A 204 -17.29 2.64 -14.34
N TYR A 205 -18.02 3.73 -14.15
CA TYR A 205 -17.88 4.93 -14.98
C TYR A 205 -16.67 5.78 -14.58
N LEU A 206 -16.40 5.86 -13.27
CA LEU A 206 -15.31 6.67 -12.74
C LEU A 206 -13.96 5.94 -12.80
N PHE A 207 -13.96 4.64 -12.54
CA PHE A 207 -12.75 3.87 -12.30
C PHE A 207 -12.60 2.64 -13.22
N GLY A 208 -13.59 2.33 -14.04
CA GLY A 208 -13.55 1.19 -14.97
C GLY A 208 -13.79 -0.18 -14.32
N HIS A 209 -14.16 -0.22 -13.02
CA HIS A 209 -14.35 -1.44 -12.23
C HIS A 209 -15.63 -1.35 -11.41
N THR A 210 -16.30 -2.49 -11.20
CA THR A 210 -17.55 -2.57 -10.39
C THR A 210 -17.28 -2.44 -8.90
N GLU A 211 -16.10 -2.83 -8.47
CA GLU A 211 -15.64 -2.81 -7.08
C GLU A 211 -14.22 -2.25 -7.04
N VAL A 212 -13.97 -1.31 -6.15
CA VAL A 212 -12.68 -0.66 -5.96
C VAL A 212 -12.40 -0.41 -4.48
N LEU A 213 -11.13 -0.31 -4.13
CA LEU A 213 -10.67 0.07 -2.80
C LEU A 213 -10.30 1.56 -2.80
N ILE A 214 -10.93 2.32 -1.90
CA ILE A 214 -10.66 3.76 -1.73
C ILE A 214 -10.22 4.02 -0.29
N ALA A 215 -9.10 4.71 -0.12
CA ALA A 215 -8.60 5.08 1.20
C ALA A 215 -9.57 6.04 1.91
N ALA A 216 -9.76 5.84 3.21
CA ALA A 216 -10.72 6.58 4.05
C ALA A 216 -10.51 8.10 3.99
N HIS A 217 -9.24 8.56 3.97
CA HIS A 217 -8.96 10.00 3.88
C HIS A 217 -9.46 10.64 2.57
N SER A 218 -9.53 9.85 1.47
CA SER A 218 -10.05 10.33 0.18
C SER A 218 -11.57 10.47 0.16
N LEU A 219 -12.25 9.84 1.10
CA LEU A 219 -13.71 9.86 1.25
C LEU A 219 -14.21 10.97 2.20
N VAL A 220 -13.29 11.72 2.83
CA VAL A 220 -13.63 12.82 3.74
C VAL A 220 -14.45 13.87 2.99
N ASN A 221 -15.66 14.12 3.47
CA ASN A 221 -16.61 15.08 2.89
C ASN A 221 -16.96 16.24 3.86
N GLY A 222 -16.46 16.18 5.11
CA GLY A 222 -16.70 17.21 6.13
C GLY A 222 -18.07 17.12 6.84
N GLU A 223 -18.90 16.17 6.46
CA GLU A 223 -20.25 15.94 7.01
C GLU A 223 -20.32 14.56 7.66
N THR A 224 -20.57 13.53 6.86
CA THR A 224 -20.73 12.13 7.30
C THR A 224 -19.41 11.36 7.39
N VAL A 225 -18.38 11.84 6.73
CA VAL A 225 -17.00 11.31 6.80
C VAL A 225 -16.06 12.43 7.18
N THR A 226 -15.46 12.34 8.36
CA THR A 226 -14.67 13.42 8.95
C THR A 226 -13.38 12.90 9.58
N ARG A 227 -12.35 13.74 9.62
CA ARG A 227 -11.14 13.48 10.40
C ARG A 227 -11.36 13.88 11.86
N VAL A 228 -10.93 13.04 12.79
CA VAL A 228 -11.12 13.29 14.23
C VAL A 228 -9.76 13.41 14.90
N GLU A 229 -9.43 14.60 15.37
CA GLU A 229 -8.17 14.88 16.06
C GLU A 229 -8.35 14.93 17.59
N GLY A 230 -7.30 14.53 18.30
CA GLY A 230 -7.16 14.67 19.74
C GLY A 230 -7.06 13.36 20.50
N GLY A 231 -6.26 13.37 21.56
CA GLY A 231 -5.98 12.20 22.38
C GLY A 231 -5.04 11.20 21.73
N GLU A 232 -5.12 9.97 22.19
CA GLU A 232 -4.41 8.80 21.63
C GLU A 232 -5.42 7.83 21.02
N ILE A 233 -5.00 7.10 20.01
CA ILE A 233 -5.80 6.08 19.34
C ILE A 233 -5.02 4.78 19.22
N ASP A 234 -5.68 3.65 19.48
CA ASP A 234 -5.14 2.33 19.22
C ASP A 234 -5.53 1.89 17.82
N TYR A 235 -4.54 1.53 17.02
CA TYR A 235 -4.71 0.96 15.70
C TYR A 235 -4.44 -0.53 15.71
N ILE A 236 -5.34 -1.31 15.11
CA ILE A 236 -5.30 -2.77 15.09
C ILE A 236 -5.26 -3.27 13.65
N HIS A 237 -4.27 -4.10 13.34
CA HIS A 237 -4.03 -4.69 12.03
C HIS A 237 -4.45 -6.15 12.02
N LEU A 238 -5.10 -6.60 10.95
CA LEU A 238 -5.46 -8.00 10.72
C LEU A 238 -4.73 -8.52 9.49
N LEU A 239 -3.75 -9.42 9.69
CA LEU A 239 -3.00 -10.07 8.62
C LEU A 239 -3.52 -11.49 8.38
N PHE A 240 -3.80 -11.80 7.13
CA PHE A 240 -4.14 -13.14 6.64
C PHE A 240 -3.03 -13.69 5.73
N GLY A 241 -3.20 -14.93 5.25
CA GLY A 241 -2.29 -15.56 4.28
C GLY A 241 -2.22 -14.83 2.93
N GLN A 242 -3.24 -14.03 2.62
CA GLN A 242 -3.34 -13.15 1.47
C GLN A 242 -4.18 -11.93 1.83
N HIS A 243 -4.19 -10.90 0.96
CA HIS A 243 -5.07 -9.74 1.12
C HIS A 243 -6.53 -10.16 1.03
N GLU A 244 -7.36 -9.77 2.01
CA GLU A 244 -8.76 -10.15 2.10
C GLU A 244 -9.67 -8.93 2.27
N ILE A 245 -10.95 -9.09 1.93
CA ILE A 245 -12.01 -8.15 2.29
C ILE A 245 -12.80 -8.76 3.45
N VAL A 246 -12.92 -8.03 4.53
CA VAL A 246 -13.67 -8.41 5.74
C VAL A 246 -14.89 -7.52 5.95
N THR A 247 -15.87 -7.98 6.72
CA THR A 247 -16.99 -7.16 7.16
C THR A 247 -16.68 -6.58 8.54
N ALA A 248 -16.66 -5.25 8.61
CA ALA A 248 -16.40 -4.49 9.83
C ALA A 248 -17.57 -3.53 10.08
N ASN A 249 -18.28 -3.69 11.21
CA ASN A 249 -19.48 -2.92 11.53
C ASN A 249 -20.51 -2.85 10.37
N GLY A 250 -20.66 -3.93 9.58
CA GLY A 250 -21.56 -4.00 8.42
C GLY A 250 -20.90 -3.62 7.08
N ALA A 251 -19.93 -2.73 7.06
CA ALA A 251 -19.23 -2.33 5.84
C ALA A 251 -18.13 -3.32 5.42
N LYS A 252 -17.82 -3.34 4.13
CA LYS A 252 -16.72 -4.11 3.56
C LYS A 252 -15.45 -3.27 3.53
N SER A 253 -14.36 -3.80 4.06
CA SER A 253 -13.06 -3.12 4.09
C SER A 253 -11.90 -4.08 3.98
N GLU A 254 -10.72 -3.55 3.69
CA GLU A 254 -9.53 -4.37 3.48
C GLU A 254 -8.94 -4.91 4.79
N SER A 255 -8.25 -6.04 4.70
CA SER A 255 -7.29 -6.51 5.69
C SER A 255 -5.94 -5.79 5.53
N TYR A 256 -5.02 -6.00 6.47
CA TYR A 256 -3.66 -5.51 6.32
C TYR A 256 -3.02 -6.09 5.06
N TYR A 257 -2.39 -5.21 4.29
CA TYR A 257 -1.66 -5.54 3.06
C TYR A 257 -0.26 -4.91 3.13
N PRO A 258 0.81 -5.72 3.22
CA PRO A 258 2.18 -5.22 3.17
C PRO A 258 2.53 -4.88 1.71
N GLY A 259 2.20 -3.66 1.27
CA GLY A 259 2.45 -3.17 -0.09
C GLY A 259 3.93 -3.10 -0.48
N HIS A 260 4.23 -2.62 -1.71
CA HIS A 260 5.59 -2.55 -2.25
C HIS A 260 6.39 -1.36 -1.70
N ALA A 261 5.80 -0.17 -1.69
CA ALA A 261 6.39 1.00 -1.07
C ALA A 261 5.91 1.06 0.39
N VAL A 262 6.83 1.05 1.34
CA VAL A 262 6.51 1.00 2.77
C VAL A 262 6.97 2.27 3.46
N SER A 263 6.08 2.89 4.22
CA SER A 263 6.41 3.94 5.17
C SER A 263 7.34 3.40 6.27
N GLN A 264 7.97 4.28 7.03
CA GLN A 264 8.85 3.85 8.11
C GLN A 264 8.11 3.03 9.17
N SER A 265 6.87 3.41 9.51
CA SER A 265 6.02 2.65 10.45
C SER A 265 5.63 1.27 9.92
N GLU A 266 5.42 1.12 8.62
CA GLU A 266 5.17 -0.18 7.99
C GLU A 266 6.41 -1.07 7.99
N ARG A 267 7.62 -0.52 7.88
CA ARG A 267 8.87 -1.29 8.02
C ARG A 267 9.03 -1.89 9.41
N GLU A 268 8.70 -1.15 10.45
CA GLU A 268 8.72 -1.64 11.82
C GLU A 268 7.71 -2.78 12.00
N THR A 269 6.49 -2.60 11.47
CA THR A 269 5.44 -3.62 11.45
C THR A 269 5.85 -4.86 10.64
N GLN A 270 6.45 -4.68 9.46
CA GLN A 270 6.96 -5.80 8.66
C GLN A 270 8.13 -6.52 9.35
N ALA A 271 9.03 -5.79 10.00
CA ALA A 271 10.12 -6.40 10.77
C ALA A 271 9.59 -7.24 11.93
N GLU A 272 8.53 -6.79 12.61
CA GLU A 272 7.84 -7.57 13.65
C GLU A 272 7.21 -8.83 13.07
N ILE A 273 6.49 -8.73 11.94
CA ILE A 273 5.88 -9.87 11.26
C ILE A 273 6.94 -10.89 10.86
N LEU A 274 8.04 -10.47 10.25
CA LEU A 274 9.13 -11.34 9.85
C LEU A 274 9.88 -11.97 11.03
N ALA A 275 9.95 -11.27 12.16
CA ALA A 275 10.54 -11.83 13.38
C ALA A 275 9.66 -12.93 14.00
N LEU A 276 8.34 -12.79 13.89
CA LEU A 276 7.38 -13.78 14.40
C LEU A 276 7.17 -14.96 13.44
N PHE A 277 7.32 -14.72 12.14
CA PHE A 277 7.12 -15.69 11.07
C PHE A 277 8.34 -15.72 10.14
N PRO A 278 9.47 -16.28 10.59
CA PRO A 278 10.69 -16.33 9.80
C PRO A 278 10.56 -17.17 8.52
N GLU A 279 9.52 -18.00 8.42
CA GLU A 279 9.14 -18.73 7.20
C GLU A 279 8.51 -17.84 6.13
N LEU A 280 7.95 -16.69 6.50
CA LEU A 280 7.49 -15.68 5.56
C LEU A 280 8.70 -14.88 5.10
N THR A 281 9.09 -15.07 3.86
CA THR A 281 10.14 -14.23 3.27
C THR A 281 9.57 -12.83 2.99
N SER A 282 10.42 -11.81 2.99
CA SER A 282 10.04 -10.47 2.51
C SER A 282 9.41 -10.54 1.11
N ARG A 283 9.86 -11.50 0.28
CA ARG A 283 9.34 -11.78 -1.04
C ARG A 283 7.87 -12.22 -1.02
N GLU A 284 7.48 -13.09 -0.10
CA GLU A 284 6.10 -13.59 0.00
C GLU A 284 5.15 -12.52 0.51
N LEU A 285 5.57 -11.70 1.47
CA LEU A 285 4.80 -10.56 1.95
C LEU A 285 4.56 -9.52 0.83
N HIS A 286 5.59 -9.20 0.04
CA HIS A 286 5.49 -8.23 -1.04
C HIS A 286 4.88 -8.79 -2.34
N ALA A 287 4.82 -10.11 -2.53
CA ALA A 287 4.21 -10.74 -3.69
C ALA A 287 2.67 -10.78 -3.63
N GLN A 288 2.07 -10.43 -2.51
CA GLN A 288 0.62 -10.33 -2.40
C GLN A 288 0.10 -9.24 -3.36
N LYS A 289 -1.07 -9.50 -3.94
CA LYS A 289 -1.80 -8.52 -4.77
C LYS A 289 -3.05 -8.07 -4.01
N THR A 290 -3.44 -6.82 -4.22
CA THR A 290 -4.74 -6.36 -3.70
C THR A 290 -5.87 -7.12 -4.38
N VAL A 291 -6.86 -7.57 -3.61
CA VAL A 291 -8.01 -8.35 -4.14
C VAL A 291 -8.95 -7.52 -5.00
N ARG A 292 -8.86 -6.20 -4.93
CA ARG A 292 -9.59 -5.25 -5.79
C ARG A 292 -8.63 -4.14 -6.24
N PRO A 293 -8.92 -3.49 -7.38
CA PRO A 293 -8.19 -2.31 -7.81
C PRO A 293 -8.22 -1.20 -6.76
N VAL A 294 -7.08 -0.58 -6.53
CA VAL A 294 -6.96 0.56 -5.61
C VAL A 294 -7.09 1.86 -6.40
N VAL A 295 -7.97 2.73 -5.96
CA VAL A 295 -8.17 4.05 -6.56
C VAL A 295 -7.16 5.03 -5.98
N ARG A 296 -6.57 5.85 -6.85
CA ARG A 296 -5.65 6.90 -6.41
C ARG A 296 -6.35 7.90 -5.50
N PRO A 297 -5.65 8.45 -4.49
CA PRO A 297 -6.26 9.37 -3.52
C PRO A 297 -7.03 10.53 -4.16
N ARG A 298 -6.47 11.18 -5.18
CA ARG A 298 -7.13 12.28 -5.90
C ARG A 298 -8.41 11.87 -6.60
N ASP A 299 -8.43 10.65 -7.17
CA ASP A 299 -9.57 10.15 -7.93
C ASP A 299 -10.68 9.63 -6.99
N GLY A 300 -10.32 9.16 -5.78
CA GLY A 300 -11.26 8.72 -4.76
C GLY A 300 -12.24 9.81 -4.32
N ARG A 301 -11.84 11.08 -4.39
CA ARG A 301 -12.71 12.24 -4.09
C ARG A 301 -13.84 12.45 -5.10
N LEU A 302 -13.79 11.78 -6.26
CA LEU A 302 -14.84 11.86 -7.28
C LEU A 302 -16.11 11.11 -6.89
N ILE A 303 -16.01 10.17 -5.94
CA ILE A 303 -17.15 9.43 -5.45
C ILE A 303 -17.66 10.08 -4.15
N ALA A 304 -18.75 10.81 -4.25
CA ALA A 304 -19.41 11.38 -3.06
C ALA A 304 -20.19 10.26 -2.34
N ILE A 305 -19.92 10.04 -1.07
CA ILE A 305 -20.60 9.05 -0.22
C ILE A 305 -21.28 9.76 0.96
#